data_abf6892188de185c11e14b941af3c4c3
#
_entry.id   abf6892188de185c11e14b941af3c4c3
#
_cell.length_a   1.000
_cell.length_b   1.000
_cell.length_c   1.000
_cell.angle_alpha   90.00
_cell.angle_beta   90.00
_cell.angle_gamma   90.00
#
_symmetry.space_group_name_H-M   'P 1'
#
loop_
_entity.id
_entity.type
_entity.pdbx_description
1 polymer ?
#
loop_
_entity_poly.entity_id
_entity_poly.type
_entity_poly.pdbx_seq_one_letter_code
_entity_poly.pdbx_strand_id
1 'polypeptide(L)'
;MLDIYKYEQPILYNILNNSIINNKLSHAYLFDSNGNSDVYDIVLSFTKMIITSNITNETEKNNICMRIDDENYVDVKVIEPDGMWIKKDQLLDLQSEFSKKSIEGSKKVYIIKSADKMNIQTANSILKFLEEPIDEIIAILVVDNINLMLPTIISRCQVIKLNKKPLSLDSIDNFSAYFFQSKYALLTETEKKELMESAVNFIHHIENNGIDTLIYTKKLWQNIFKDRDLCIVAVNLCIYFYYEVVKYKCGLNN
;
A
#
# COMPACT_ATOMS: atom_id res chain seq x y z
N MET A 1 -14.25 -13.98 2.54
CA MET A 1 -13.09 -13.24 2.02
C MET A 1 -13.31 -11.74 2.17
N LEU A 2 -14.10 -11.07 1.32
CA LEU A 2 -14.38 -9.63 1.46
C LEU A 2 -15.38 -9.28 2.56
N ASP A 3 -16.09 -10.24 3.13
CA ASP A 3 -17.16 -10.02 4.09
C ASP A 3 -16.73 -9.32 5.37
N ILE A 4 -15.45 -9.48 5.76
CA ILE A 4 -14.85 -8.81 6.91
C ILE A 4 -14.81 -7.28 6.72
N TYR A 5 -14.71 -6.81 5.46
CA TYR A 5 -14.66 -5.37 5.13
C TYR A 5 -16.05 -4.77 4.83
N LYS A 6 -17.13 -5.56 4.91
CA LYS A 6 -18.49 -5.13 4.54
C LYS A 6 -18.98 -3.90 5.32
N TYR A 7 -18.64 -3.82 6.59
CA TYR A 7 -19.07 -2.71 7.46
C TYR A 7 -18.13 -1.49 7.34
N GLU A 8 -16.84 -1.70 7.20
CA GLU A 8 -15.86 -0.61 7.11
C GLU A 8 -15.80 0.00 5.71
N GLN A 9 -16.01 -0.83 4.67
CA GLN A 9 -15.91 -0.47 3.27
C GLN A 9 -17.18 -0.87 2.49
N PRO A 10 -18.38 -0.40 2.85
CA PRO A 10 -19.65 -0.90 2.29
C PRO A 10 -19.78 -0.64 0.78
N ILE A 11 -19.31 0.51 0.30
CA ILE A 11 -19.37 0.87 -1.12
C ILE A 11 -18.45 -0.04 -1.93
N LEU A 12 -17.21 -0.18 -1.50
CA LEU A 12 -16.21 -1.06 -2.11
C LEU A 12 -16.71 -2.51 -2.13
N TYR A 13 -17.17 -3.01 -0.99
CA TYR A 13 -17.71 -4.36 -0.88
C TYR A 13 -18.82 -4.61 -1.90
N ASN A 14 -19.81 -3.70 -2.00
CA ASN A 14 -20.91 -3.85 -2.95
C ASN A 14 -20.45 -3.82 -4.40
N ILE A 15 -19.51 -2.93 -4.76
CA ILE A 15 -18.97 -2.83 -6.12
C ILE A 15 -18.26 -4.13 -6.51
N LEU A 16 -17.32 -4.59 -5.67
CA LEU A 16 -16.50 -5.76 -5.96
C LEU A 16 -17.32 -7.06 -5.94
N ASN A 17 -18.18 -7.22 -4.95
CA ASN A 17 -19.02 -8.39 -4.82
C ASN A 17 -20.02 -8.50 -5.99
N ASN A 18 -20.67 -7.40 -6.37
CA ASN A 18 -21.58 -7.37 -7.50
C ASN A 18 -20.89 -7.62 -8.83
N SER A 19 -19.64 -7.18 -9.00
CA SER A 19 -18.87 -7.43 -10.23
C SER A 19 -18.60 -8.92 -10.43
N ILE A 20 -18.40 -9.67 -9.35
CA ILE A 20 -18.21 -11.12 -9.40
C ILE A 20 -19.53 -11.84 -9.61
N ILE A 21 -20.57 -11.54 -8.80
CA ILE A 21 -21.87 -12.21 -8.87
C ILE A 21 -22.49 -12.05 -10.27
N ASN A 22 -22.41 -10.86 -10.84
CA ASN A 22 -22.98 -10.57 -12.17
C ASN A 22 -22.03 -10.94 -13.32
N ASN A 23 -20.85 -11.49 -13.05
CA ASN A 23 -19.79 -11.77 -14.03
C ASN A 23 -19.45 -10.54 -14.92
N LYS A 24 -19.42 -9.35 -14.29
CA LYS A 24 -19.13 -8.06 -14.93
C LYS A 24 -17.86 -7.47 -14.36
N LEU A 25 -16.76 -8.20 -14.48
CA LEU A 25 -15.46 -7.74 -14.05
C LEU A 25 -14.92 -6.69 -15.05
N SER A 26 -14.35 -5.61 -14.53
CA SER A 26 -13.55 -4.69 -15.34
C SER A 26 -12.20 -5.34 -15.67
N HIS A 27 -11.65 -5.02 -16.83
CA HIS A 27 -10.31 -5.46 -17.21
C HIS A 27 -9.20 -4.79 -16.36
N ALA A 28 -9.49 -3.63 -15.75
CA ALA A 28 -8.53 -2.92 -14.91
C ALA A 28 -9.23 -2.23 -13.73
N TYR A 29 -8.61 -2.35 -12.56
CA TYR A 29 -9.00 -1.69 -11.32
C TYR A 29 -7.85 -0.83 -10.80
N LEU A 30 -8.17 0.33 -10.25
CA LEU A 30 -7.23 1.21 -9.56
C LEU A 30 -7.73 1.44 -8.13
N PHE A 31 -7.05 0.85 -7.18
CA PHE A 31 -7.33 0.98 -5.76
C PHE A 31 -6.55 2.16 -5.17
N ASP A 32 -7.27 3.22 -4.79
CA ASP A 32 -6.71 4.34 -4.03
C ASP A 32 -6.81 4.01 -2.54
N SER A 33 -5.64 3.73 -1.91
CA SER A 33 -5.58 3.37 -0.49
C SER A 33 -6.15 4.46 0.42
N ASN A 34 -6.01 5.74 0.00
CA ASN A 34 -6.44 6.89 0.80
C ASN A 34 -5.89 6.83 2.25
N GLY A 35 -4.72 6.21 2.42
CA GLY A 35 -4.07 5.98 3.70
C GLY A 35 -4.62 4.79 4.51
N ASN A 36 -5.42 3.91 3.90
CA ASN A 36 -5.88 2.68 4.52
C ASN A 36 -4.82 1.58 4.33
N SER A 37 -4.32 1.01 5.44
CA SER A 37 -3.29 -0.04 5.43
C SER A 37 -3.78 -1.37 4.87
N ASP A 38 -5.10 -1.63 4.92
CA ASP A 38 -5.67 -2.93 4.54
C ASP A 38 -5.91 -3.06 3.03
N VAL A 39 -5.49 -2.06 2.24
CA VAL A 39 -5.72 -2.04 0.78
C VAL A 39 -5.19 -3.31 0.11
N TYR A 40 -4.02 -3.79 0.51
CA TYR A 40 -3.43 -4.98 -0.10
C TYR A 40 -4.19 -6.26 0.27
N ASP A 41 -4.61 -6.41 1.51
CA ASP A 41 -5.42 -7.55 1.98
C ASP A 41 -6.79 -7.59 1.28
N ILE A 42 -7.39 -6.42 1.04
CA ILE A 42 -8.61 -6.28 0.26
C ILE A 42 -8.39 -6.72 -1.19
N VAL A 43 -7.29 -6.28 -1.81
CA VAL A 43 -6.90 -6.65 -3.17
C VAL A 43 -6.64 -8.15 -3.29
N LEU A 44 -5.92 -8.76 -2.35
CA LEU A 44 -5.72 -10.21 -2.31
C LEU A 44 -7.05 -10.96 -2.14
N SER A 45 -7.92 -10.50 -1.24
CA SER A 45 -9.25 -11.09 -1.06
C SER A 45 -10.08 -11.03 -2.34
N PHE A 46 -10.04 -9.91 -3.05
CA PHE A 46 -10.72 -9.75 -4.34
C PHE A 46 -10.11 -10.65 -5.41
N THR A 47 -8.79 -10.74 -5.49
CA THR A 47 -8.08 -11.63 -6.41
C THR A 47 -8.47 -13.10 -6.19
N LYS A 48 -8.51 -13.54 -4.94
CA LYS A 48 -8.99 -14.89 -4.60
C LYS A 48 -10.41 -15.13 -5.09
N MET A 49 -11.30 -14.17 -4.90
CA MET A 49 -12.68 -14.28 -5.38
C MET A 49 -12.75 -14.35 -6.91
N ILE A 50 -11.94 -13.58 -7.63
CA ILE A 50 -11.86 -13.62 -9.10
C ILE A 50 -11.41 -15.01 -9.58
N ILE A 51 -10.29 -15.50 -9.05
CA ILE A 51 -9.68 -16.77 -9.46
C ILE A 51 -10.59 -17.95 -9.10
N THR A 52 -11.22 -17.92 -7.93
CA THR A 52 -12.04 -19.04 -7.45
C THR A 52 -13.52 -18.94 -7.82
N SER A 53 -13.92 -17.93 -8.62
CA SER A 53 -15.34 -17.66 -8.93
C SER A 53 -16.07 -18.84 -9.57
N ASN A 54 -15.37 -19.67 -10.35
CA ASN A 54 -15.93 -20.81 -11.07
C ASN A 54 -15.65 -22.16 -10.37
N ILE A 55 -14.99 -22.15 -9.20
CA ILE A 55 -14.61 -23.37 -8.48
C ILE A 55 -15.68 -23.70 -7.45
N THR A 56 -16.24 -24.89 -7.54
CA THR A 56 -17.28 -25.38 -6.65
C THR A 56 -16.73 -26.24 -5.50
N ASN A 57 -15.54 -26.81 -5.67
CA ASN A 57 -14.91 -27.67 -4.67
C ASN A 57 -14.19 -26.79 -3.61
N GLU A 58 -14.69 -26.81 -2.38
CA GLU A 58 -14.15 -26.00 -1.27
C GLU A 58 -12.69 -26.36 -0.92
N THR A 59 -12.29 -27.63 -1.03
CA THR A 59 -10.91 -28.06 -0.73
C THR A 59 -9.95 -27.46 -1.77
N GLU A 60 -10.32 -27.51 -3.05
CA GLU A 60 -9.57 -26.91 -4.16
C GLU A 60 -9.47 -25.42 -4.01
N LYS A 61 -10.61 -24.77 -3.70
CA LYS A 61 -10.70 -23.33 -3.47
C LYS A 61 -9.76 -22.88 -2.34
N ASN A 62 -9.75 -23.60 -1.23
CA ASN A 62 -8.87 -23.29 -0.10
C ASN A 62 -7.39 -23.47 -0.46
N ASN A 63 -7.05 -24.52 -1.21
CA ASN A 63 -5.67 -24.72 -1.69
C ASN A 63 -5.20 -23.57 -2.59
N ILE A 64 -6.04 -23.15 -3.53
CA ILE A 64 -5.73 -22.01 -4.41
C ILE A 64 -5.57 -20.72 -3.59
N CYS A 65 -6.45 -20.47 -2.62
CA CYS A 65 -6.36 -19.29 -1.77
C CYS A 65 -5.04 -19.26 -0.98
N MET A 66 -4.61 -20.39 -0.42
CA MET A 66 -3.31 -20.49 0.27
C MET A 66 -2.14 -20.20 -0.67
N ARG A 67 -2.17 -20.75 -1.89
CA ARG A 67 -1.11 -20.51 -2.89
C ARG A 67 -1.06 -19.05 -3.34
N ILE A 68 -2.20 -18.35 -3.38
CA ILE A 68 -2.24 -16.92 -3.68
C ILE A 68 -1.64 -16.11 -2.52
N ASP A 69 -1.92 -16.50 -1.26
CA ASP A 69 -1.33 -15.85 -0.08
C ASP A 69 0.19 -16.03 -0.03
N ASP A 70 0.67 -17.20 -0.43
CA ASP A 70 2.10 -17.52 -0.49
C ASP A 70 2.78 -16.96 -1.77
N GLU A 71 2.08 -16.16 -2.58
CA GLU A 71 2.53 -15.62 -3.87
C GLU A 71 3.04 -16.72 -4.85
N ASN A 72 2.51 -17.93 -4.74
CA ASN A 72 2.92 -19.13 -5.50
C ASN A 72 1.81 -19.68 -6.41
N TYR A 73 0.91 -18.82 -6.90
CA TYR A 73 -0.09 -19.20 -7.90
C TYR A 73 0.28 -18.63 -9.26
N VAL A 74 0.41 -19.49 -10.27
CA VAL A 74 1.01 -19.17 -11.58
C VAL A 74 0.25 -18.07 -12.33
N ASP A 75 -1.09 -18.04 -12.23
CA ASP A 75 -1.93 -17.07 -12.93
C ASP A 75 -2.16 -15.78 -12.11
N VAL A 76 -1.45 -15.62 -10.98
CA VAL A 76 -1.42 -14.37 -10.20
C VAL A 76 0.01 -13.87 -10.09
N LYS A 77 0.26 -12.64 -10.51
CA LYS A 77 1.58 -12.03 -10.43
C LYS A 77 1.52 -10.73 -9.66
N VAL A 78 2.46 -10.55 -8.73
CA VAL A 78 2.60 -9.32 -7.95
C VAL A 78 3.86 -8.61 -8.38
N ILE A 79 3.75 -7.30 -8.62
CA ILE A 79 4.89 -6.41 -8.90
C ILE A 79 4.98 -5.41 -7.77
N GLU A 80 6.17 -5.29 -7.22
CA GLU A 80 6.53 -4.32 -6.20
C GLU A 80 7.65 -3.39 -6.69
N PRO A 81 7.76 -2.18 -6.13
CA PRO A 81 8.88 -1.31 -6.43
C PRO A 81 10.22 -1.99 -6.07
N ASP A 82 11.17 -1.95 -6.98
CA ASP A 82 12.57 -2.31 -6.72
C ASP A 82 13.30 -1.04 -6.26
N GLY A 83 13.46 -0.91 -4.95
CA GLY A 83 13.89 0.31 -4.30
C GLY A 83 12.81 1.40 -4.30
N MET A 84 13.11 2.55 -4.90
CA MET A 84 12.18 3.70 -4.90
C MET A 84 11.16 3.69 -6.03
N TRP A 85 11.38 2.91 -7.09
CA TRP A 85 10.63 2.98 -8.34
C TRP A 85 10.29 1.61 -8.89
N ILE A 86 9.17 1.53 -9.61
CA ILE A 86 8.87 0.38 -10.47
C ILE A 86 9.64 0.55 -11.77
N LYS A 87 10.48 -0.43 -12.09
CA LYS A 87 11.32 -0.42 -13.29
C LYS A 87 10.52 -0.87 -14.52
N LYS A 88 10.88 -0.32 -15.68
CA LYS A 88 10.23 -0.68 -16.96
C LYS A 88 10.36 -2.17 -17.28
N ASP A 89 11.51 -2.76 -16.97
CA ASP A 89 11.77 -4.18 -17.28
C ASP A 89 10.83 -5.11 -16.51
N GLN A 90 10.46 -4.79 -15.26
CA GLN A 90 9.47 -5.55 -14.50
C GLN A 90 8.11 -5.61 -15.23
N LEU A 91 7.69 -4.52 -15.88
CA LEU A 91 6.44 -4.49 -16.66
C LEU A 91 6.56 -5.20 -18.02
N LEU A 92 7.72 -5.16 -18.66
CA LEU A 92 7.96 -5.87 -19.91
C LEU A 92 7.94 -7.39 -19.69
N ASP A 93 8.57 -7.86 -18.62
CA ASP A 93 8.55 -9.28 -18.21
C ASP A 93 7.10 -9.72 -17.92
N LEU A 94 6.34 -8.91 -17.18
CA LEU A 94 4.93 -9.15 -16.96
C LEU A 94 4.14 -9.28 -18.27
N GLN A 95 4.32 -8.33 -19.20
CA GLN A 95 3.63 -8.36 -20.48
C GLN A 95 3.94 -9.61 -21.28
N SER A 96 5.19 -10.08 -21.27
CA SER A 96 5.60 -11.31 -21.94
C SER A 96 4.98 -12.57 -21.34
N GLU A 97 4.86 -12.62 -20.01
CA GLU A 97 4.22 -13.73 -19.29
C GLU A 97 2.69 -13.75 -19.51
N PHE A 98 2.07 -12.57 -19.53
CA PHE A 98 0.61 -12.45 -19.66
C PHE A 98 0.09 -12.51 -21.10
N SER A 99 0.97 -12.39 -22.10
CA SER A 99 0.59 -12.67 -23.50
C SER A 99 0.27 -14.15 -23.75
N LYS A 100 0.65 -15.05 -22.83
CA LYS A 100 0.35 -16.49 -22.89
C LYS A 100 -1.00 -16.77 -22.22
N LYS A 101 -1.71 -17.82 -22.66
CA LYS A 101 -2.97 -18.25 -22.03
C LYS A 101 -2.77 -18.62 -20.56
N SER A 102 -3.85 -18.55 -19.77
CA SER A 102 -3.84 -19.02 -18.38
C SER A 102 -3.44 -20.51 -18.33
N ILE A 103 -2.73 -20.89 -17.29
CA ILE A 103 -2.16 -22.24 -17.16
C ILE A 103 -3.04 -23.10 -16.27
N GLU A 104 -3.48 -22.59 -15.13
CA GLU A 104 -4.22 -23.33 -14.12
C GLU A 104 -5.69 -22.88 -14.02
N GLY A 105 -5.96 -21.59 -14.24
CA GLY A 105 -7.28 -20.99 -14.07
C GLY A 105 -7.94 -20.54 -15.37
N SER A 106 -9.14 -19.99 -15.23
CA SER A 106 -9.85 -19.33 -16.35
C SER A 106 -9.48 -17.86 -16.47
N LYS A 107 -8.81 -17.27 -15.48
CA LYS A 107 -8.43 -15.85 -15.43
C LYS A 107 -7.02 -15.68 -14.90
N LYS A 108 -6.37 -14.63 -15.38
CA LYS A 108 -5.07 -14.17 -14.87
C LYS A 108 -5.25 -12.82 -14.19
N VAL A 109 -4.55 -12.62 -13.10
CA VAL A 109 -4.56 -11.35 -12.37
C VAL A 109 -3.12 -10.88 -12.17
N TYR A 110 -2.84 -9.63 -12.53
CA TYR A 110 -1.61 -9.01 -12.08
C TYR A 110 -1.89 -7.83 -11.16
N ILE A 111 -1.10 -7.73 -10.12
CA ILE A 111 -1.21 -6.71 -9.08
C ILE A 111 0.05 -5.86 -9.13
N ILE A 112 -0.10 -4.55 -9.26
CA ILE A 112 1.01 -3.60 -9.18
C ILE A 112 0.85 -2.80 -7.89
N LYS A 113 1.70 -3.10 -6.90
CA LYS A 113 1.76 -2.37 -5.62
C LYS A 113 2.43 -1.02 -5.83
N SER A 114 1.95 0.01 -5.14
CA SER A 114 2.49 1.38 -5.21
C SER A 114 2.70 1.85 -6.66
N ALA A 115 1.67 1.71 -7.50
CA ALA A 115 1.74 2.05 -8.92
C ALA A 115 2.04 3.55 -9.15
N ASP A 116 1.78 4.41 -8.16
CA ASP A 116 2.19 5.82 -8.13
C ASP A 116 3.71 6.02 -8.08
N LYS A 117 4.49 4.96 -7.83
CA LYS A 117 5.96 4.96 -7.95
C LYS A 117 6.47 4.58 -9.35
N MET A 118 5.61 4.49 -10.35
CA MET A 118 6.04 4.40 -11.74
C MET A 118 6.52 5.76 -12.23
N ASN A 119 7.68 5.79 -12.92
CA ASN A 119 8.06 6.97 -13.69
C ASN A 119 7.20 7.06 -14.98
N ILE A 120 7.23 8.20 -15.66
CA ILE A 120 6.42 8.47 -16.87
C ILE A 120 6.64 7.42 -17.96
N GLN A 121 7.89 6.97 -18.15
CA GLN A 121 8.21 5.97 -19.19
C GLN A 121 7.61 4.60 -18.85
N THR A 122 7.73 4.19 -17.59
CA THR A 122 7.16 2.95 -17.07
C THR A 122 5.63 2.99 -17.12
N ALA A 123 5.03 4.11 -16.69
CA ALA A 123 3.58 4.32 -16.74
C ALA A 123 3.03 4.29 -18.17
N ASN A 124 3.74 4.88 -19.13
CA ASN A 124 3.35 4.82 -20.54
C ASN A 124 3.45 3.41 -21.14
N SER A 125 4.37 2.57 -20.65
CA SER A 125 4.50 1.19 -21.17
C SER A 125 3.30 0.31 -20.83
N ILE A 126 2.58 0.58 -19.72
CA ILE A 126 1.40 -0.19 -19.36
C ILE A 126 0.12 0.27 -20.09
N LEU A 127 0.12 1.49 -20.67
CA LEU A 127 -1.07 2.03 -21.33
C LEU A 127 -1.58 1.12 -22.44
N LYS A 128 -0.69 0.59 -23.28
CA LYS A 128 -1.06 -0.34 -24.35
C LYS A 128 -1.80 -1.57 -23.82
N PHE A 129 -1.36 -2.08 -22.67
CA PHE A 129 -1.94 -3.24 -22.01
C PHE A 129 -3.32 -2.95 -21.39
N LEU A 130 -3.55 -1.69 -20.99
CA LEU A 130 -4.85 -1.23 -20.50
C LEU A 130 -5.81 -0.81 -21.63
N GLU A 131 -5.29 -0.44 -22.80
CA GLU A 131 -6.07 -0.04 -23.98
C GLU A 131 -6.61 -1.24 -24.78
N GLU A 132 -5.78 -2.27 -24.87
CA GLU A 132 -6.09 -3.49 -25.62
C GLU A 132 -6.15 -4.67 -24.63
N PRO A 133 -7.20 -4.74 -23.81
CA PRO A 133 -7.29 -5.80 -22.80
C PRO A 133 -7.38 -7.17 -23.49
N ILE A 134 -6.56 -8.09 -23.02
CA ILE A 134 -6.66 -9.49 -23.42
C ILE A 134 -7.75 -10.12 -22.56
N ASP A 135 -8.65 -10.84 -23.18
CA ASP A 135 -9.72 -11.56 -22.48
C ASP A 135 -9.12 -12.43 -21.36
N GLU A 136 -9.84 -12.48 -20.23
CA GLU A 136 -9.45 -13.24 -19.03
C GLU A 136 -8.27 -12.66 -18.21
N ILE A 137 -7.70 -11.52 -18.60
CA ILE A 137 -6.66 -10.84 -17.84
C ILE A 137 -7.23 -9.63 -17.11
N ILE A 138 -6.95 -9.53 -15.82
CA ILE A 138 -7.40 -8.44 -14.97
C ILE A 138 -6.18 -7.74 -14.35
N ALA A 139 -6.12 -6.43 -14.57
CA ALA A 139 -5.13 -5.55 -13.96
C ALA A 139 -5.64 -5.02 -12.61
N ILE A 140 -4.83 -5.06 -11.58
CA ILE A 140 -5.11 -4.39 -10.31
C ILE A 140 -3.92 -3.50 -9.95
N LEU A 141 -4.16 -2.19 -9.97
CA LEU A 141 -3.18 -1.19 -9.58
C LEU A 141 -3.53 -0.68 -8.17
N VAL A 142 -2.55 -0.63 -7.29
CA VAL A 142 -2.71 -0.07 -5.94
C VAL A 142 -1.87 1.19 -5.84
N VAL A 143 -2.46 2.28 -5.36
CA VAL A 143 -1.78 3.57 -5.22
C VAL A 143 -2.01 4.16 -3.82
N ASP A 144 -1.01 4.85 -3.30
CA ASP A 144 -1.14 5.61 -2.06
C ASP A 144 -1.64 7.03 -2.34
N ASN A 145 -1.33 7.57 -3.51
CA ASN A 145 -1.78 8.88 -3.92
C ASN A 145 -2.17 8.88 -5.41
N ILE A 146 -3.47 8.83 -5.67
CA ILE A 146 -4.01 8.81 -7.04
C ILE A 146 -3.59 10.02 -7.88
N ASN A 147 -3.29 11.18 -7.25
CA ASN A 147 -2.87 12.38 -7.97
C ASN A 147 -1.48 12.26 -8.62
N LEU A 148 -0.69 11.26 -8.24
CA LEU A 148 0.61 10.96 -8.86
C LEU A 148 0.48 10.07 -10.10
N MET A 149 -0.71 9.51 -10.34
CA MET A 149 -0.98 8.67 -11.51
C MET A 149 -1.28 9.52 -12.74
N LEU A 150 -0.87 8.98 -13.91
CA LEU A 150 -1.22 9.60 -15.18
C LEU A 150 -2.75 9.57 -15.40
N PRO A 151 -3.37 10.70 -15.79
CA PRO A 151 -4.81 10.74 -16.09
C PRO A 151 -5.23 9.71 -17.14
N THR A 152 -4.33 9.37 -18.05
CA THR A 152 -4.54 8.34 -19.09
C THR A 152 -4.68 6.93 -18.51
N ILE A 153 -4.03 6.60 -17.40
CA ILE A 153 -4.21 5.33 -16.68
C ILE A 153 -5.51 5.38 -15.91
N ILE A 154 -5.76 6.46 -15.17
CA ILE A 154 -6.98 6.62 -14.34
C ILE A 154 -8.24 6.43 -15.20
N SER A 155 -8.26 7.02 -16.40
CA SER A 155 -9.43 6.95 -17.31
C SER A 155 -9.72 5.54 -17.85
N ARG A 156 -8.77 4.61 -17.77
CA ARG A 156 -8.89 3.23 -18.25
C ARG A 156 -9.17 2.21 -17.15
N CYS A 157 -9.11 2.65 -15.91
CA CYS A 157 -9.33 1.80 -14.75
C CYS A 157 -10.65 2.11 -14.08
N GLN A 158 -11.29 1.09 -13.54
CA GLN A 158 -12.36 1.30 -12.57
C GLN A 158 -11.72 1.72 -11.24
N VAL A 159 -11.90 2.98 -10.87
CA VAL A 159 -11.33 3.53 -9.64
C VAL A 159 -12.16 3.07 -8.44
N ILE A 160 -11.48 2.50 -7.47
CA ILE A 160 -12.02 2.07 -6.18
C ILE A 160 -11.27 2.83 -5.08
N LYS A 161 -11.94 3.78 -4.46
CA LYS A 161 -11.37 4.56 -3.35
C LYS A 161 -11.77 3.93 -2.03
N LEU A 162 -10.77 3.66 -1.17
CA LEU A 162 -11.01 3.17 0.18
C LEU A 162 -11.44 4.30 1.11
N ASN A 163 -12.33 3.97 2.05
CA ASN A 163 -12.54 4.83 3.20
C ASN A 163 -11.27 4.81 4.06
N LYS A 164 -10.91 5.96 4.60
CA LYS A 164 -9.85 6.02 5.61
C LYS A 164 -10.26 5.11 6.77
N LYS A 165 -9.31 4.32 7.24
CA LYS A 165 -9.52 3.61 8.49
C LYS A 165 -9.61 4.66 9.60
N PRO A 166 -10.67 4.67 10.41
CA PRO A 166 -10.68 5.53 11.58
C PRO A 166 -9.43 5.17 12.40
N LEU A 167 -8.74 6.20 12.89
CA LEU A 167 -7.64 5.99 13.84
C LEU A 167 -8.26 5.31 15.07
N SER A 168 -8.24 3.98 15.10
CA SER A 168 -8.57 3.22 16.29
C SER A 168 -7.36 3.24 17.22
N LEU A 169 -7.60 3.12 18.51
CA LEU A 169 -6.53 2.93 19.50
C LEU A 169 -5.59 1.78 19.06
N ASP A 170 -6.14 0.71 18.52
CA ASP A 170 -5.38 -0.45 17.99
C ASP A 170 -4.47 -0.07 16.82
N SER A 171 -4.86 0.89 15.95
CA SER A 171 -4.01 1.34 14.84
C SER A 171 -2.80 2.13 15.30
N ILE A 172 -2.81 2.58 16.52
CA ILE A 172 -1.77 3.40 17.13
C ILE A 172 -0.80 2.54 17.91
N ASP A 173 -1.28 1.50 18.58
CA ASP A 173 -0.42 0.45 19.13
C ASP A 173 0.31 -0.28 17.99
N ASN A 174 -0.36 -0.47 16.85
CA ASN A 174 0.26 -0.95 15.62
C ASN A 174 1.28 0.03 15.01
N PHE A 175 1.07 1.35 15.11
CA PHE A 175 2.05 2.34 14.64
C PHE A 175 3.32 2.30 15.50
N SER A 176 3.18 2.22 16.84
CA SER A 176 4.32 2.05 17.72
C SER A 176 5.04 0.73 17.47
N ALA A 177 4.33 -0.38 17.31
CA ALA A 177 4.89 -1.69 16.98
C ALA A 177 5.59 -1.68 15.61
N TYR A 178 4.98 -1.08 14.58
CA TYR A 178 5.58 -0.93 13.25
C TYR A 178 6.83 -0.04 13.29
N PHE A 179 6.78 1.06 14.05
CA PHE A 179 7.89 1.96 14.22
C PHE A 179 9.09 1.27 14.92
N PHE A 180 8.82 0.51 15.99
CA PHE A 180 9.84 -0.25 16.70
C PHE A 180 10.36 -1.48 15.93
N GLN A 181 9.61 -2.00 14.95
CA GLN A 181 10.05 -3.06 14.03
C GLN A 181 10.79 -2.53 12.79
N SER A 182 10.79 -1.20 12.58
CA SER A 182 11.44 -0.56 11.44
C SER A 182 12.96 -0.43 11.62
N LYS A 183 13.59 0.40 10.78
CA LYS A 183 15.03 0.74 10.89
C LYS A 183 15.46 1.23 12.28
N TYR A 184 14.54 1.75 13.09
CA TYR A 184 14.83 2.10 14.51
C TYR A 184 15.30 0.87 15.32
N ALA A 185 14.75 -0.31 15.05
CA ALA A 185 15.15 -1.54 15.71
C ALA A 185 16.60 -1.96 15.39
N LEU A 186 17.13 -1.52 14.24
CA LEU A 186 18.50 -1.82 13.80
C LEU A 186 19.56 -0.86 14.36
N LEU A 187 19.13 0.23 15.02
CA LEU A 187 20.04 1.21 15.63
C LEU A 187 20.60 0.67 16.94
N THR A 188 21.82 1.08 17.25
CA THR A 188 22.43 0.83 18.56
C THR A 188 21.72 1.64 19.66
N GLU A 189 21.81 1.23 20.91
CA GLU A 189 21.15 1.94 22.02
C GLU A 189 21.65 3.38 22.18
N THR A 190 22.91 3.66 21.83
CA THR A 190 23.46 5.02 21.80
C THR A 190 22.82 5.88 20.71
N GLU A 191 22.69 5.34 19.49
CA GLU A 191 22.04 6.03 18.36
C GLU A 191 20.55 6.27 18.64
N LYS A 192 19.85 5.32 19.24
CA LYS A 192 18.45 5.48 19.65
C LYS A 192 18.30 6.62 20.64
N LYS A 193 19.18 6.70 21.63
CA LYS A 193 19.14 7.75 22.65
C LYS A 193 19.40 9.13 22.05
N GLU A 194 20.42 9.27 21.22
CA GLU A 194 20.73 10.52 20.51
C GLU A 194 19.58 10.97 19.61
N LEU A 195 18.95 10.03 18.92
CA LEU A 195 17.81 10.30 18.04
C LEU A 195 16.58 10.77 18.84
N MET A 196 16.30 10.11 19.98
CA MET A 196 15.21 10.51 20.88
C MET A 196 15.43 11.90 21.48
N GLU A 197 16.62 12.17 21.99
CA GLU A 197 16.98 13.50 22.54
C GLU A 197 16.87 14.59 21.47
N SER A 198 17.29 14.29 20.25
CA SER A 198 17.18 15.21 19.10
C SER A 198 15.75 15.49 18.71
N ALA A 199 14.87 14.48 18.72
CA ALA A 199 13.45 14.65 18.43
C ALA A 199 12.74 15.47 19.50
N VAL A 200 13.01 15.22 20.78
CA VAL A 200 12.46 16.00 21.90
C VAL A 200 12.92 17.48 21.82
N ASN A 201 14.20 17.71 21.58
CA ASN A 201 14.74 19.06 21.42
C ASN A 201 14.12 19.79 20.22
N PHE A 202 13.84 19.08 19.12
CA PHE A 202 13.17 19.63 17.96
C PHE A 202 11.73 20.05 18.27
N ILE A 203 10.99 19.21 18.99
CA ILE A 203 9.62 19.52 19.45
C ILE A 203 9.64 20.79 20.32
N HIS A 204 10.54 20.85 21.31
CA HIS A 204 10.69 22.03 22.15
C HIS A 204 11.00 23.31 21.34
N HIS A 205 11.83 23.19 20.31
CA HIS A 205 12.11 24.33 19.43
C HIS A 205 10.91 24.77 18.63
N ILE A 206 10.11 23.83 18.09
CA ILE A 206 8.86 24.16 17.38
C ILE A 206 7.89 24.91 18.30
N GLU A 207 7.71 24.42 19.51
CA GLU A 207 6.75 24.99 20.46
C GLU A 207 7.16 26.40 20.97
N ASN A 208 8.45 26.64 21.14
CA ASN A 208 8.93 27.87 21.73
C ASN A 208 9.37 28.95 20.70
N ASN A 209 9.86 28.56 19.52
CA ASN A 209 10.54 29.45 18.59
C ASN A 209 9.90 29.54 17.19
N GLY A 210 8.84 28.80 16.92
CA GLY A 210 8.10 28.88 15.66
C GLY A 210 8.99 28.82 14.41
N ILE A 211 9.00 29.90 13.61
CA ILE A 211 9.74 29.95 12.32
C ILE A 211 11.25 29.80 12.49
N ASP A 212 11.82 30.24 13.60
CA ASP A 212 13.27 30.12 13.86
C ASP A 212 13.72 28.65 13.99
N THR A 213 12.79 27.72 14.15
CA THR A 213 13.05 26.27 14.11
C THR A 213 13.66 25.82 12.79
N LEU A 214 13.39 26.51 11.68
CA LEU A 214 14.02 26.21 10.39
C LEU A 214 15.54 26.39 10.41
N ILE A 215 16.03 27.38 11.17
CA ILE A 215 17.48 27.61 11.34
C ILE A 215 18.10 26.50 12.21
N TYR A 216 17.38 26.09 13.24
CA TYR A 216 17.78 24.98 14.12
C TYR A 216 17.87 23.66 13.34
N THR A 217 16.84 23.37 12.53
CA THR A 217 16.80 22.18 11.66
C THR A 217 18.03 22.13 10.76
N LYS A 218 18.36 23.25 10.12
CA LYS A 218 19.49 23.32 9.20
C LYS A 218 20.85 23.13 9.89
N LYS A 219 21.00 23.55 11.13
CA LYS A 219 22.28 23.50 11.85
C LYS A 219 22.52 22.18 12.59
N LEU A 220 21.51 21.63 13.22
CA LEU A 220 21.63 20.46 14.11
C LEU A 220 21.16 19.17 13.46
N TRP A 221 20.08 19.22 12.70
CA TRP A 221 19.54 18.05 12.04
C TRP A 221 20.34 17.61 10.81
N GLN A 222 21.10 18.52 10.18
CA GLN A 222 21.92 18.19 9.02
C GLN A 222 23.01 17.13 9.32
N ASN A 223 23.45 17.02 10.58
CA ASN A 223 24.44 16.02 10.98
C ASN A 223 23.82 14.64 11.30
N ILE A 224 22.58 14.60 11.75
CA ILE A 224 21.82 13.39 12.10
C ILE A 224 21.14 12.83 10.83
N PHE A 225 20.73 13.71 9.92
CA PHE A 225 19.91 13.39 8.74
C PHE A 225 20.71 13.32 7.44
N LYS A 226 21.90 12.82 7.47
CA LYS A 226 22.65 12.47 6.25
C LYS A 226 21.96 11.36 5.45
N ASP A 227 21.16 10.55 6.12
CA ASP A 227 20.39 9.46 5.53
C ASP A 227 18.89 9.79 5.56
N ARG A 228 18.23 9.64 4.42
CA ARG A 228 16.77 9.84 4.25
C ARG A 228 15.96 8.97 5.20
N ASP A 229 16.43 7.76 5.45
CA ASP A 229 15.71 6.81 6.29
C ASP A 229 15.75 7.22 7.77
N LEU A 230 16.86 7.78 8.23
CA LEU A 230 16.95 8.38 9.57
C LEU A 230 16.06 9.62 9.70
N CYS A 231 15.92 10.43 8.63
CA CYS A 231 14.95 11.54 8.61
C CYS A 231 13.53 11.04 8.84
N ILE A 232 13.14 9.96 8.14
CA ILE A 232 11.79 9.36 8.29
C ILE A 232 11.60 8.86 9.72
N VAL A 233 12.60 8.19 10.30
CA VAL A 233 12.55 7.71 11.69
C VAL A 233 12.37 8.86 12.66
N ALA A 234 13.10 9.96 12.51
CA ALA A 234 13.00 11.09 13.42
C ALA A 234 11.69 11.86 13.32
N VAL A 235 11.15 12.04 12.09
CA VAL A 235 9.81 12.63 11.92
C VAL A 235 8.74 11.74 12.56
N ASN A 236 8.84 10.42 12.39
CA ASN A 236 7.94 9.47 13.03
C ASN A 236 8.05 9.49 14.56
N LEU A 237 9.25 9.69 15.11
CA LEU A 237 9.44 9.91 16.57
C LEU A 237 8.72 11.17 17.04
N CYS A 238 8.81 12.27 16.31
CA CYS A 238 8.09 13.49 16.66
C CYS A 238 6.57 13.25 16.65
N ILE A 239 6.05 12.55 15.65
CA ILE A 239 4.63 12.19 15.56
C ILE A 239 4.24 11.31 16.76
N TYR A 240 5.06 10.33 17.11
CA TYR A 240 4.83 9.45 18.25
C TYR A 240 4.76 10.23 19.56
N PHE A 241 5.67 11.18 19.82
CA PHE A 241 5.64 12.00 21.02
C PHE A 241 4.39 12.87 21.13
N TYR A 242 4.00 13.54 20.03
CA TYR A 242 2.75 14.31 20.01
C TYR A 242 1.54 13.42 20.26
N TYR A 243 1.57 12.22 19.72
CA TYR A 243 0.52 11.25 19.93
C TYR A 243 0.41 10.83 21.41
N GLU A 244 1.51 10.48 22.08
CA GLU A 244 1.50 10.14 23.51
C GLU A 244 0.96 11.31 24.37
N VAL A 245 1.28 12.55 24.01
CA VAL A 245 0.73 13.73 24.66
C VAL A 245 -0.79 13.84 24.47
N VAL A 246 -1.29 13.56 23.26
CA VAL A 246 -2.75 13.56 22.98
C VAL A 246 -3.44 12.46 23.78
N LYS A 247 -2.87 11.25 23.79
CA LYS A 247 -3.35 10.10 24.54
C LYS A 247 -3.47 10.44 26.04
N TYR A 248 -2.45 11.04 26.61
CA TYR A 248 -2.43 11.51 28.00
C TYR A 248 -3.54 12.55 28.27
N LYS A 249 -3.66 13.58 27.41
CA LYS A 249 -4.68 14.63 27.55
C LYS A 249 -6.11 14.11 27.40
N CYS A 250 -6.32 13.07 26.60
CA CYS A 250 -7.64 12.44 26.41
C CYS A 250 -7.98 11.40 27.48
N GLY A 251 -7.10 11.16 28.45
CA GLY A 251 -7.35 10.17 29.52
C GLY A 251 -7.33 8.72 29.06
N LEU A 252 -6.67 8.46 27.92
CA LEU A 252 -6.61 7.14 27.27
C LEU A 252 -5.38 6.32 27.75
N ASN A 253 -4.76 6.70 28.84
CA ASN A 253 -3.67 5.93 29.46
C ASN A 253 -4.30 4.76 30.24
N ASN A 254 -4.11 3.56 29.74
CA ASN A 254 -4.16 2.34 30.55
C ASN A 254 -2.79 2.03 31.09
#